data_e5f92838f7122962093f0003d33513ed
#
_entry.id   e5f92838f7122962093f0003d33513ed
#
_cell.length_a   1.000
_cell.length_b   1.000
_cell.length_c   1.000
_cell.angle_alpha   90.00
_cell.angle_beta   90.00
_cell.angle_gamma   90.00
#
_symmetry.space_group_name_H-M   'P 1'
#
loop_
_entity.id
_entity.type
_entity.pdbx_description
1 polymer ?
#
loop_
_entity_poly.entity_id
_entity_poly.type
_entity_poly.pdbx_seq_one_letter_code
_entity_poly.pdbx_strand_id
1 'polypeptide(L)'
;TVQRLPDAENALDLLTSQAKAGAACVWIRNAVDDAIAAVQALRERGVEADLLHARFALCDRLRHEKAALSRFGKKGQDRAGRVLVGTQVLESSLDLDFDLMVSDLAPIAALIQRVGRLWRHMALRPADTRPIPAPALYVVAPDPNTVNDPRWLHQVLEKGAYVYPLDVQWRSARVLFDAGSIDAQ
;
A
#
# COMPACT_ATOMS: atom_id res chain seq x y z
N THR A 1 2.89 5.86 12.29
CA THR A 1 4.05 6.61 11.74
C THR A 1 4.04 6.59 10.21
N VAL A 2 4.66 7.59 9.58
CA VAL A 2 4.86 7.68 8.13
C VAL A 2 6.36 7.70 7.84
N GLN A 3 6.78 6.90 6.85
CA GLN A 3 8.17 6.85 6.40
C GLN A 3 8.22 6.91 4.86
N ARG A 4 9.26 7.55 4.34
CA ARG A 4 9.51 7.62 2.90
C ARG A 4 10.34 6.43 2.42
N LEU A 5 9.95 5.85 1.29
CA LEU A 5 10.78 4.93 0.51
C LEU A 5 11.22 5.62 -0.78
N PRO A 6 12.49 5.55 -1.15
CA PRO A 6 13.01 6.29 -2.30
C PRO A 6 12.49 5.75 -3.64
N ASP A 7 12.19 4.46 -3.72
CA ASP A 7 11.79 3.76 -4.94
C ASP A 7 11.03 2.46 -4.68
N ALA A 8 10.60 1.81 -5.76
CA ALA A 8 9.86 0.56 -5.72
C ALA A 8 10.71 -0.65 -5.26
N GLU A 9 12.03 -0.63 -5.48
CA GLU A 9 12.93 -1.71 -5.07
C GLU A 9 13.01 -1.78 -3.53
N ASN A 10 13.16 -0.63 -2.88
CA ASN A 10 13.11 -0.53 -1.42
C ASN A 10 11.75 -1.00 -0.86
N ALA A 11 10.64 -0.75 -1.58
CA ALA A 11 9.34 -1.24 -1.20
C ALA A 11 9.25 -2.77 -1.31
N LEU A 12 9.80 -3.36 -2.37
CA LEU A 12 9.86 -4.82 -2.56
C LEU A 12 10.69 -5.49 -1.46
N ASP A 13 11.85 -4.92 -1.12
CA ASP A 13 12.72 -5.44 -0.05
C ASP A 13 12.02 -5.41 1.31
N LEU A 14 11.38 -4.28 1.64
CA LEU A 14 10.62 -4.12 2.87
C LEU A 14 9.48 -5.14 2.95
N LEU A 15 8.64 -5.22 1.91
CA LEU A 15 7.50 -6.13 1.88
C LEU A 15 7.93 -7.59 1.96
N THR A 16 9.02 -7.95 1.26
CA THR A 16 9.58 -9.30 1.31
C THR A 16 10.05 -9.66 2.72
N SER A 17 10.78 -8.76 3.37
CA SER A 17 11.26 -8.96 4.75
C SER A 17 10.11 -9.08 5.73
N GLN A 18 9.13 -8.18 5.69
CA GLN A 18 8.00 -8.15 6.62
C GLN A 18 7.04 -9.33 6.40
N ALA A 19 6.79 -9.71 5.15
CA ALA A 19 6.01 -10.91 4.85
C ALA A 19 6.69 -12.18 5.38
N LYS A 20 8.00 -12.34 5.18
CA LYS A 20 8.76 -13.47 5.75
C LYS A 20 8.74 -13.49 7.28
N ALA A 21 8.61 -12.33 7.93
CA ALA A 21 8.40 -12.22 9.38
C ALA A 21 6.95 -12.48 9.82
N GLY A 22 6.04 -12.79 8.89
CA GLY A 22 4.64 -13.14 9.16
C GLY A 22 3.64 -11.98 9.08
N ALA A 23 4.07 -10.77 8.70
CA ALA A 23 3.17 -9.63 8.58
C ALA A 23 2.20 -9.77 7.40
N ALA A 24 0.95 -9.35 7.63
CA ALA A 24 -0.04 -9.15 6.59
C ALA A 24 0.17 -7.76 5.98
N CYS A 25 0.69 -7.70 4.76
CA CYS A 25 1.09 -6.46 4.14
C CYS A 25 0.15 -6.06 3.00
N VAL A 26 0.09 -4.76 2.72
CA VAL A 26 -0.58 -4.22 1.53
C VAL A 26 0.33 -3.24 0.80
N TRP A 27 0.31 -3.27 -0.55
CA TRP A 27 0.91 -2.24 -1.37
C TRP A 27 -0.13 -1.64 -2.30
N ILE A 28 -0.43 -0.36 -2.12
CA ILE A 28 -1.38 0.36 -2.96
C ILE A 28 -0.61 1.15 -4.01
N ARG A 29 -0.70 0.68 -5.27
CA ARG A 29 -0.10 1.31 -6.43
C ARG A 29 -1.11 2.27 -7.09
N ASN A 30 -0.59 3.31 -7.75
CA ASN A 30 -1.45 4.23 -8.48
C ASN A 30 -1.86 3.70 -9.86
N ALA A 31 -1.02 2.91 -10.52
CA ALA A 31 -1.29 2.34 -11.85
C ALA A 31 -1.42 0.81 -11.81
N VAL A 32 -2.29 0.26 -12.66
CA VAL A 32 -2.55 -1.18 -12.72
C VAL A 32 -1.33 -1.96 -13.22
N ASP A 33 -0.62 -1.44 -14.23
CA ASP A 33 0.55 -2.11 -14.79
C ASP A 33 1.66 -2.23 -13.72
N ASP A 34 1.84 -1.17 -12.90
CA ASP A 34 2.80 -1.17 -11.80
C ASP A 34 2.40 -2.15 -10.69
N ALA A 35 1.09 -2.32 -10.44
CA ALA A 35 0.59 -3.31 -9.49
C ALA A 35 0.83 -4.74 -9.96
N ILE A 36 0.65 -5.02 -11.25
CA ILE A 36 0.93 -6.32 -11.86
C ILE A 36 2.43 -6.66 -11.75
N ALA A 37 3.30 -5.71 -12.12
CA ALA A 37 4.75 -5.87 -12.02
C ALA A 37 5.19 -6.12 -10.56
N ALA A 38 4.62 -5.40 -9.60
CA ALA A 38 4.92 -5.57 -8.18
C ALA A 38 4.54 -6.98 -7.66
N VAL A 39 3.38 -7.52 -8.05
CA VAL A 39 2.98 -8.89 -7.70
C VAL A 39 3.95 -9.92 -8.27
N GLN A 40 4.35 -9.75 -9.54
CA GLN A 40 5.30 -10.66 -10.16
C GLN A 40 6.65 -10.63 -9.42
N ALA A 41 7.19 -9.44 -9.15
CA ALA A 41 8.46 -9.29 -8.44
C ALA A 41 8.42 -9.86 -7.00
N LEU A 42 7.31 -9.71 -6.28
CA LEU A 42 7.13 -10.32 -4.96
C LEU A 42 7.12 -11.85 -5.03
N ARG A 43 6.43 -12.42 -6.03
CA ARG A 43 6.36 -13.87 -6.23
C ARG A 43 7.72 -14.45 -6.59
N GLU A 44 8.51 -13.77 -7.44
CA GLU A 44 9.89 -14.15 -7.76
C GLU A 44 10.81 -14.15 -6.53
N ARG A 45 10.50 -13.33 -5.50
CA ARG A 45 11.19 -13.30 -4.20
C ARG A 45 10.64 -14.31 -3.19
N GLY A 46 9.71 -15.20 -3.63
CA GLY A 46 9.11 -16.25 -2.80
C GLY A 46 8.04 -15.76 -1.83
N VAL A 47 7.43 -14.58 -2.08
CA VAL A 47 6.33 -14.04 -1.28
C VAL A 47 4.99 -14.39 -1.93
N GLU A 48 4.03 -14.87 -1.14
CA GLU A 48 2.66 -15.05 -1.62
C GLU A 48 1.97 -13.69 -1.77
N ALA A 49 1.74 -13.27 -3.02
CA ALA A 49 1.14 -12.00 -3.35
C ALA A 49 -0.15 -12.15 -4.16
N ASP A 50 -1.21 -11.47 -3.71
CA ASP A 50 -2.50 -11.35 -4.40
C ASP A 50 -2.60 -10.03 -5.13
N LEU A 51 -3.42 -9.97 -6.19
CA LEU A 51 -3.65 -8.78 -7.00
C LEU A 51 -5.11 -8.37 -6.99
N LEU A 52 -5.38 -7.06 -6.82
CA LEU A 52 -6.73 -6.51 -6.93
C LEU A 52 -6.75 -5.15 -7.63
N HIS A 53 -7.42 -5.07 -8.78
CA HIS A 53 -7.60 -3.82 -9.53
C HIS A 53 -8.93 -3.78 -10.29
N ALA A 54 -9.32 -2.60 -10.78
CA ALA A 54 -10.61 -2.39 -11.42
C ALA A 54 -10.70 -2.92 -12.88
N ARG A 55 -9.57 -3.26 -13.53
CA ARG A 55 -9.57 -3.76 -14.93
C ARG A 55 -9.94 -5.23 -15.07
N PHE A 56 -10.14 -5.98 -13.99
CA PHE A 56 -10.67 -7.33 -14.07
C PHE A 56 -12.09 -7.32 -14.63
N ALA A 57 -12.46 -8.36 -15.39
CA ALA A 57 -13.85 -8.64 -15.69
C ALA A 57 -14.67 -8.76 -14.38
N LEU A 58 -15.94 -8.38 -14.40
CA LEU A 58 -16.76 -8.31 -13.17
C LEU A 58 -16.74 -9.62 -12.36
N CYS A 59 -16.85 -10.76 -13.01
CA CYS A 59 -16.82 -12.07 -12.36
C CYS A 59 -15.47 -12.36 -11.67
N ASP A 60 -14.37 -12.00 -12.34
CA ASP A 60 -13.02 -12.19 -11.79
C ASP A 60 -12.76 -11.20 -10.64
N ARG A 61 -13.19 -9.96 -10.80
CA ARG A 61 -13.09 -8.95 -9.75
C ARG A 61 -13.81 -9.41 -8.47
N LEU A 62 -15.04 -9.86 -8.57
CA LEU A 62 -15.81 -10.38 -7.43
C LEU A 62 -15.11 -11.59 -6.76
N ARG A 63 -14.49 -12.46 -7.55
CA ARG A 63 -13.69 -13.58 -7.04
C ARG A 63 -12.47 -13.10 -6.26
N HIS A 64 -11.72 -12.14 -6.81
CA HIS A 64 -10.56 -11.54 -6.15
C HIS A 64 -10.94 -10.77 -4.89
N GLU A 65 -12.02 -9.98 -4.91
CA GLU A 65 -12.55 -9.28 -3.74
C GLU A 65 -12.95 -10.25 -2.63
N LYS A 66 -13.65 -11.34 -2.98
CA LYS A 66 -14.02 -12.40 -2.03
C LYS A 66 -12.78 -13.08 -1.43
N ALA A 67 -11.76 -13.37 -2.24
CA ALA A 67 -10.49 -13.94 -1.76
C ALA A 67 -9.76 -12.97 -0.83
N ALA A 68 -9.69 -11.68 -1.16
CA ALA A 68 -9.10 -10.65 -0.31
C ALA A 68 -9.83 -10.55 1.04
N LEU A 69 -11.17 -10.53 1.04
CA LEU A 69 -11.98 -10.49 2.26
C LEU A 69 -11.81 -11.76 3.11
N SER A 70 -11.72 -12.94 2.50
CA SER A 70 -11.53 -14.19 3.25
C SER A 70 -10.15 -14.27 3.92
N ARG A 71 -9.13 -13.60 3.37
CA ARG A 71 -7.77 -13.57 3.92
C ARG A 71 -7.56 -12.38 4.86
N PHE A 72 -7.84 -11.18 4.39
CA PHE A 72 -7.50 -9.93 5.07
C PHE A 72 -8.68 -9.22 5.74
N GLY A 73 -9.90 -9.74 5.58
CA GLY A 73 -11.09 -9.16 6.18
C GLY A 73 -11.16 -9.37 7.70
N LYS A 74 -12.21 -8.85 8.32
CA LYS A 74 -12.45 -8.88 9.78
C LYS A 74 -12.28 -10.27 10.42
N LYS A 75 -12.75 -11.33 9.74
CA LYS A 75 -12.62 -12.73 10.15
C LYS A 75 -11.63 -13.50 9.27
N GLY A 76 -10.73 -12.78 8.61
CA GLY A 76 -9.80 -13.36 7.66
C GLY A 76 -8.84 -14.36 8.29
N GLN A 77 -8.58 -15.44 7.54
CA GLN A 77 -7.65 -16.49 7.90
C GLN A 77 -6.51 -16.55 6.87
N ASP A 78 -5.39 -17.12 7.27
CA ASP A 78 -4.21 -17.31 6.38
C ASP A 78 -3.62 -16.00 5.82
N ARG A 79 -3.68 -14.90 6.60
CA ARG A 79 -3.13 -13.60 6.22
C ARG A 79 -1.62 -13.50 6.48
N ALA A 80 -1.09 -14.32 7.39
CA ALA A 80 0.31 -14.25 7.81
C ALA A 80 1.26 -14.47 6.62
N GLY A 81 2.24 -13.58 6.46
CA GLY A 81 3.23 -13.67 5.41
C GLY A 81 2.72 -13.36 3.99
N ARG A 82 1.54 -12.79 3.86
CA ARG A 82 0.93 -12.47 2.56
C ARG A 82 0.94 -10.97 2.27
N VAL A 83 1.04 -10.67 0.98
CA VAL A 83 0.95 -9.29 0.49
C VAL A 83 -0.25 -9.17 -0.45
N LEU A 84 -1.12 -8.18 -0.23
CA LEU A 84 -2.11 -7.76 -1.21
C LEU A 84 -1.57 -6.54 -1.96
N VAL A 85 -1.42 -6.65 -3.26
CA VAL A 85 -1.12 -5.50 -4.11
C VAL A 85 -2.38 -5.08 -4.84
N GLY A 86 -2.69 -3.81 -4.84
CA GLY A 86 -3.85 -3.33 -5.57
C GLY A 86 -3.76 -1.85 -5.90
N THR A 87 -4.84 -1.34 -6.49
CA THR A 87 -4.95 0.07 -6.86
C THR A 87 -6.04 0.76 -6.04
N GLN A 88 -6.57 1.89 -6.48
CA GLN A 88 -7.59 2.68 -5.78
C GLN A 88 -8.84 1.88 -5.36
N VAL A 89 -9.06 0.71 -5.93
CA VAL A 89 -10.15 -0.19 -5.50
C VAL A 89 -10.04 -0.58 -4.02
N LEU A 90 -8.83 -0.54 -3.44
CA LEU A 90 -8.60 -0.81 -2.03
C LEU A 90 -8.96 0.37 -1.11
N GLU A 91 -9.20 1.57 -1.66
CA GLU A 91 -9.60 2.77 -0.89
C GLU A 91 -11.07 2.72 -0.48
N SER A 92 -11.90 1.96 -1.21
CA SER A 92 -13.35 1.93 -1.03
C SER A 92 -13.88 0.50 -0.78
N SER A 93 -15.03 0.41 -0.14
CA SER A 93 -15.93 -0.76 0.00
C SER A 93 -15.39 -2.03 0.68
N LEU A 94 -14.11 -2.31 0.71
CA LEU A 94 -13.58 -3.55 1.30
C LEU A 94 -13.15 -3.34 2.76
N ASP A 95 -13.68 -4.17 3.66
CA ASP A 95 -13.34 -4.16 5.08
C ASP A 95 -12.12 -5.04 5.36
N LEU A 96 -10.94 -4.50 5.05
CA LEU A 96 -9.64 -5.17 5.14
C LEU A 96 -8.82 -4.62 6.31
N ASP A 97 -7.93 -5.45 6.85
CA ASP A 97 -7.05 -5.14 7.99
C ASP A 97 -5.64 -5.68 7.75
N PHE A 98 -4.68 -4.76 7.70
CA PHE A 98 -3.27 -5.04 7.44
C PHE A 98 -2.39 -4.63 8.62
N ASP A 99 -1.23 -5.26 8.73
CA ASP A 99 -0.21 -4.92 9.71
C ASP A 99 0.67 -3.78 9.21
N LEU A 100 1.10 -3.83 7.95
CA LEU A 100 1.97 -2.86 7.30
C LEU A 100 1.41 -2.42 5.94
N MET A 101 1.57 -1.16 5.64
CA MET A 101 1.14 -0.58 4.36
C MET A 101 2.30 0.11 3.64
N VAL A 102 2.47 -0.23 2.37
CA VAL A 102 3.21 0.57 1.40
C VAL A 102 2.21 1.23 0.46
N SER A 103 2.44 2.46 0.11
CA SER A 103 1.60 3.24 -0.82
C SER A 103 2.47 4.02 -1.78
N ASP A 104 2.09 4.06 -3.05
CA ASP A 104 2.57 5.11 -3.93
C ASP A 104 2.10 6.46 -3.41
N LEU A 105 2.90 7.52 -3.65
CA LEU A 105 2.50 8.87 -3.29
C LEU A 105 1.17 9.22 -3.97
N ALA A 106 0.27 9.81 -3.20
CA ALA A 106 -1.05 10.22 -3.62
C ALA A 106 -1.50 11.47 -2.84
N PRO A 107 -2.59 12.13 -3.24
CA PRO A 107 -3.18 13.21 -2.44
C PRO A 107 -3.47 12.76 -1.00
N ILE A 108 -3.33 13.67 -0.04
CA ILE A 108 -3.54 13.38 1.39
C ILE A 108 -4.89 12.69 1.64
N ALA A 109 -5.97 13.13 0.97
CA ALA A 109 -7.29 12.52 1.12
C ALA A 109 -7.30 11.02 0.74
N ALA A 110 -6.59 10.64 -0.33
CA ALA A 110 -6.43 9.24 -0.72
C ALA A 110 -5.59 8.47 0.30
N LEU A 111 -4.50 9.05 0.79
CA LEU A 111 -3.65 8.43 1.81
C LEU A 111 -4.41 8.18 3.13
N ILE A 112 -5.28 9.09 3.56
CA ILE A 112 -6.15 8.89 4.73
C ILE A 112 -7.09 7.70 4.50
N GLN A 113 -7.71 7.58 3.32
CA GLN A 113 -8.58 6.44 2.99
C GLN A 113 -7.80 5.11 3.00
N ARG A 114 -6.56 5.13 2.49
CA ARG A 114 -5.66 3.95 2.51
C ARG A 114 -5.32 3.56 3.94
N VAL A 115 -4.86 4.49 4.76
CA VAL A 115 -4.48 4.25 6.16
C VAL A 115 -5.62 3.69 7.00
N GLY A 116 -6.87 4.02 6.68
CA GLY A 116 -8.05 3.42 7.30
C GLY A 116 -8.15 1.90 7.17
N ARG A 117 -7.23 1.23 6.45
CA ARG A 117 -7.10 -0.24 6.35
C ARG A 117 -5.95 -0.80 7.20
N LEU A 118 -5.17 0.09 7.82
CA LEU A 118 -4.03 -0.27 8.65
C LEU A 118 -4.48 -0.39 10.12
N TRP A 119 -4.27 -1.56 10.73
CA TRP A 119 -4.69 -1.87 12.10
C TRP A 119 -6.17 -1.56 12.40
N ARG A 120 -7.03 -1.82 11.41
CA ARG A 120 -8.44 -1.44 11.45
C ARG A 120 -9.25 -2.17 12.53
N HIS A 121 -8.97 -3.44 12.73
CA HIS A 121 -9.74 -4.30 13.63
C HIS A 121 -9.02 -4.57 14.96
N MET A 122 -8.67 -3.52 15.69
CA MET A 122 -7.91 -3.61 16.95
C MET A 122 -8.61 -4.44 18.03
N ALA A 123 -9.94 -4.46 18.06
CA ALA A 123 -10.70 -5.28 19.02
C ALA A 123 -10.59 -6.79 18.76
N LEU A 124 -10.31 -7.20 17.51
CA LEU A 124 -10.15 -8.62 17.12
C LEU A 124 -8.70 -9.04 16.93
N ARG A 125 -7.85 -8.09 16.59
CA ARG A 125 -6.40 -8.25 16.39
C ARG A 125 -5.67 -7.15 17.15
N PRO A 126 -5.56 -7.28 18.48
CA PRO A 126 -4.84 -6.30 19.30
C PRO A 126 -3.33 -6.28 18.97
N ALA A 127 -2.64 -5.26 19.46
CA ALA A 127 -1.25 -4.98 19.10
C ALA A 127 -0.29 -6.15 19.39
N ASP A 128 -0.51 -6.85 20.50
CA ASP A 128 0.30 -7.99 20.96
C ASP A 128 0.16 -9.25 20.09
N THR A 129 -0.88 -9.32 19.24
CA THR A 129 -1.08 -10.42 18.26
C THR A 129 -0.48 -10.12 16.88
N ARG A 130 0.09 -8.94 16.69
CA ARG A 130 0.66 -8.51 15.41
C ARG A 130 2.16 -8.71 15.36
N PRO A 131 2.74 -9.09 14.22
CA PRO A 131 4.18 -9.35 14.10
C PRO A 131 5.04 -8.07 14.11
N ILE A 132 4.41 -6.90 14.01
CA ILE A 132 5.10 -5.59 14.06
C ILE A 132 4.59 -4.76 15.23
N PRO A 133 5.43 -3.91 15.84
CA PRO A 133 5.12 -3.26 17.12
C PRO A 133 4.12 -2.10 17.01
N ALA A 134 3.97 -1.49 15.84
CA ALA A 134 3.09 -0.34 15.63
C ALA A 134 2.69 -0.19 14.16
N PRO A 135 1.52 0.43 13.86
CA PRO A 135 1.11 0.69 12.49
C PRO A 135 2.09 1.62 11.79
N ALA A 136 2.53 1.22 10.59
CA ALA A 136 3.46 1.97 9.77
C ALA A 136 2.98 2.09 8.33
N LEU A 137 2.93 3.33 7.83
CA LEU A 137 2.73 3.66 6.43
C LEU A 137 4.08 4.02 5.81
N TYR A 138 4.42 3.33 4.75
CA TYR A 138 5.58 3.65 3.92
C TYR A 138 5.10 4.23 2.59
N VAL A 139 5.64 5.37 2.19
CA VAL A 139 5.23 6.07 0.96
C VAL A 139 6.39 6.11 -0.02
N VAL A 140 6.16 5.51 -1.20
CA VAL A 140 7.13 5.52 -2.30
C VAL A 140 7.09 6.88 -2.98
N ALA A 141 8.14 7.66 -2.78
CA ALA A 141 8.28 9.00 -3.33
C ALA A 141 9.74 9.46 -3.33
N PRO A 142 10.17 10.28 -4.30
CA PRO A 142 11.40 11.05 -4.18
C PRO A 142 11.31 12.06 -3.02
N ASP A 143 12.44 12.62 -2.62
CA ASP A 143 12.46 13.68 -1.62
C ASP A 143 11.82 14.95 -2.19
N PRO A 144 10.72 15.47 -1.63
CA PRO A 144 10.05 16.65 -2.14
C PRO A 144 10.86 17.93 -2.01
N ASN A 145 11.93 17.94 -1.20
CA ASN A 145 12.80 19.08 -1.02
C ASN A 145 13.88 19.19 -2.11
N THR A 146 14.13 18.12 -2.86
CA THR A 146 15.14 18.07 -3.93
C THR A 146 14.54 18.13 -5.33
N VAL A 147 13.26 18.50 -5.44
CA VAL A 147 12.56 18.59 -6.72
C VAL A 147 13.07 19.75 -7.56
N ASN A 148 13.64 19.43 -8.72
CA ASN A 148 14.19 20.38 -9.69
C ASN A 148 13.76 20.11 -11.14
N ASP A 149 12.97 19.08 -11.38
CA ASP A 149 12.50 18.63 -12.70
C ASP A 149 10.98 18.34 -12.65
N PRO A 150 10.18 18.77 -13.64
CA PRO A 150 8.75 18.44 -13.70
C PRO A 150 8.44 16.95 -13.74
N ARG A 151 9.42 16.10 -14.09
CA ARG A 151 9.29 14.63 -14.11
C ARG A 151 9.75 13.96 -12.81
N TRP A 152 9.96 14.72 -11.76
CA TRP A 152 10.49 14.26 -10.47
C TRP A 152 9.82 12.97 -9.95
N LEU A 153 8.51 12.87 -10.07
CA LEU A 153 7.74 11.71 -9.60
C LEU A 153 7.74 10.55 -10.60
N HIS A 154 7.85 10.86 -11.90
CA HIS A 154 7.90 9.84 -12.95
C HIS A 154 9.13 8.94 -12.85
N GLN A 155 10.23 9.45 -12.36
CA GLN A 155 11.47 8.66 -12.15
C GLN A 155 11.27 7.54 -11.11
N VAL A 156 10.29 7.66 -10.24
CA VAL A 156 10.01 6.71 -9.14
C VAL A 156 8.73 5.92 -9.35
N LEU A 157 7.67 6.57 -9.82
CA LEU A 157 6.33 5.96 -9.97
C LEU A 157 5.94 5.68 -11.42
N GLU A 158 6.81 5.97 -12.39
CA GLU A 158 6.53 5.74 -13.81
C GLU A 158 5.12 6.23 -14.23
N LYS A 159 4.26 5.33 -14.73
CA LYS A 159 2.89 5.64 -15.12
C LYS A 159 2.02 6.09 -13.94
N GLY A 160 2.28 5.59 -12.76
CA GLY A 160 1.60 5.96 -11.52
C GLY A 160 1.74 7.42 -11.15
N ALA A 161 2.79 8.11 -11.61
CA ALA A 161 3.02 9.53 -11.38
C ALA A 161 1.94 10.45 -11.96
N TYR A 162 1.28 10.02 -13.05
CA TYR A 162 0.32 10.83 -13.78
C TYR A 162 -1.15 10.58 -13.41
N VAL A 163 -1.41 9.74 -12.43
CA VAL A 163 -2.76 9.42 -11.97
C VAL A 163 -3.40 10.60 -11.22
N TYR A 164 -2.57 11.41 -10.58
CA TYR A 164 -2.98 12.61 -9.86
C TYR A 164 -2.18 13.83 -10.31
N PRO A 165 -2.69 15.07 -10.12
CA PRO A 165 -1.94 16.29 -10.43
C PRO A 165 -0.62 16.36 -9.64
N LEU A 166 0.47 16.66 -10.33
CA LEU A 166 1.83 16.63 -9.76
C LEU A 166 2.03 17.64 -8.62
N ASP A 167 1.44 18.83 -8.73
CA ASP A 167 1.51 19.87 -7.69
C ASP A 167 0.78 19.43 -6.41
N VAL A 168 -0.35 18.75 -6.54
CA VAL A 168 -1.09 18.20 -5.40
C VAL A 168 -0.26 17.10 -4.72
N GLN A 169 0.37 16.23 -5.50
CA GLN A 169 1.24 15.17 -4.97
C GLN A 169 2.47 15.75 -4.27
N TRP A 170 3.10 16.79 -4.84
CA TRP A 170 4.24 17.45 -4.21
C TRP A 170 3.88 18.10 -2.86
N ARG A 171 2.77 18.85 -2.81
CA ARG A 171 2.27 19.45 -1.56
C ARG A 171 1.94 18.37 -0.53
N SER A 172 1.30 17.28 -0.97
CA SER A 172 0.98 16.14 -0.11
C SER A 172 2.23 15.50 0.48
N ALA A 173 3.28 15.30 -0.33
CA ALA A 173 4.56 14.75 0.14
C ALA A 173 5.21 15.64 1.20
N ARG A 174 5.25 16.95 0.97
CA ARG A 174 5.82 17.91 1.93
C ARG A 174 5.10 17.86 3.26
N VAL A 175 3.78 18.04 3.26
CA VAL A 175 2.98 18.02 4.49
C VAL A 175 3.11 16.69 5.21
N LEU A 176 3.08 15.57 4.46
CA LEU A 176 3.12 14.23 5.00
C LEU A 176 4.45 13.91 5.70
N PHE A 177 5.57 14.23 5.03
CA PHE A 177 6.90 13.92 5.57
C PHE A 177 7.33 14.89 6.66
N ASP A 178 6.89 16.14 6.60
CA ASP A 178 7.10 17.11 7.69
C ASP A 178 6.33 16.69 8.96
N ALA A 179 5.09 16.20 8.81
CA ALA A 179 4.28 15.72 9.93
C ALA A 179 4.76 14.38 10.51
N GLY A 180 5.33 13.50 9.69
CA GLY A 180 5.82 12.17 10.09
C GLY A 180 4.72 11.20 10.58
N SER A 181 3.46 11.60 10.55
CA SER A 181 2.31 10.80 10.99
C SER A 181 1.02 11.20 10.27
N ILE A 182 0.10 10.24 10.18
CA ILE A 182 -1.32 10.50 9.86
C ILE A 182 -2.12 9.97 11.04
N ASP A 183 -3.00 10.81 11.59
CA ASP A 183 -4.01 10.41 12.56
C ASP A 183 -5.34 10.23 11.80
N ALA A 184 -5.84 9.01 11.76
CA ALA A 184 -7.08 8.64 11.09
C ALA A 184 -8.13 8.28 12.16
N GLN A 185 -8.49 9.27 12.97
CA GLN A 185 -9.65 9.16 13.87
C GLN A 185 -10.97 9.37 13.13
#